data_a2f3791f87dc432d5a3037af53e92ad0
#
_entry.id   a2f3791f87dc432d5a3037af53e92ad0
#
_cell.length_a   1.000
_cell.length_b   1.000
_cell.length_c   1.000
_cell.angle_alpha   90.00
_cell.angle_beta   90.00
_cell.angle_gamma   90.00
#
_symmetry.space_group_name_H-M   'P 1'
#
loop_
_entity.id
_entity.type
_entity.pdbx_description
1 polymer ?
#
loop_
_entity_poly.entity_id
_entity_poly.type
_entity_poly.pdbx_seq_one_letter_code
_entity_poly.pdbx_strand_id
1 'polypeptide(L)'
;MFCSMLACGQNGEIGLNGELPWEGQYPEDREFYEGQTELALRIGTRGAIAHFSPNRPCCLISANVQKPKDCIYVYNWKKLSVEQIFADIEERVEFQKKIIVGGVKWYHATASFVDRIYLTRIAKNFDSDRKVDLSIILANRKKISSRSARSNTELIFETWE
;
A
#
# COMPACT_ATOMS: atom_id res chain seq x y z
N MET A 1 -9.87 4.60 -10.51
CA MET A 1 -9.11 3.33 -10.44
C MET A 1 -8.50 3.19 -9.06
N PHE A 2 -8.76 2.08 -8.40
CA PHE A 2 -8.12 1.72 -7.14
C PHE A 2 -6.95 0.77 -7.36
N CYS A 3 -5.83 1.05 -6.73
CA CYS A 3 -4.64 0.21 -6.79
C CYS A 3 -4.16 -0.14 -5.38
N SER A 4 -3.39 -1.21 -5.23
CA SER A 4 -2.55 -1.44 -4.06
C SER A 4 -1.08 -1.25 -4.40
N MET A 5 -0.30 -0.78 -3.45
CA MET A 5 1.14 -0.67 -3.58
C MET A 5 1.83 -1.12 -2.31
N LEU A 6 2.71 -2.10 -2.44
CA LEU A 6 3.44 -2.67 -1.32
C LEU A 6 4.81 -3.19 -1.74
N ALA A 7 5.73 -3.22 -0.80
CA ALA A 7 6.98 -3.95 -0.88
C ALA A 7 7.01 -5.03 0.20
N CYS A 8 7.61 -6.16 -0.07
CA CYS A 8 7.80 -7.21 0.93
C CYS A 8 9.07 -8.02 0.68
N GLY A 9 9.60 -8.60 1.76
CA GLY A 9 10.65 -9.59 1.71
C GLY A 9 10.19 -10.92 1.12
N GLN A 10 11.08 -11.89 1.06
CA GLN A 10 10.88 -13.18 0.39
C GLN A 10 9.73 -14.00 0.99
N ASN A 11 9.47 -13.86 2.29
CA ASN A 11 8.39 -14.56 3.00
C ASN A 11 7.23 -13.61 3.39
N GLY A 12 7.07 -12.47 2.71
CA GLY A 12 6.02 -11.52 2.97
C GLY A 12 6.31 -10.52 4.09
N GLU A 13 7.55 -10.44 4.59
CA GLU A 13 7.97 -9.51 5.63
C GLU A 13 7.70 -8.07 5.17
N ILE A 14 7.02 -7.27 5.98
CA ILE A 14 6.60 -5.91 5.62
C ILE A 14 6.76 -4.90 6.75
N GLY A 15 6.93 -5.33 7.97
CA GLY A 15 7.08 -4.45 9.13
C GLY A 15 7.90 -5.04 10.26
N LEU A 16 8.60 -4.17 10.98
CA LEU A 16 9.32 -4.48 12.20
C LEU A 16 9.32 -3.24 13.11
N ASN A 17 8.76 -3.36 14.31
CA ASN A 17 8.69 -2.27 15.30
C ASN A 17 8.09 -0.96 14.76
N GLY A 18 7.09 -1.06 13.88
CA GLY A 18 6.41 0.10 13.29
C GLY A 18 7.11 0.71 12.07
N GLU A 19 8.22 0.16 11.64
CA GLU A 19 8.98 0.60 10.45
C GLU A 19 9.08 -0.51 9.41
N LEU A 20 9.63 -0.19 8.24
CA LEU A 20 9.98 -1.21 7.25
C LEU A 20 11.24 -1.95 7.72
N PRO A 21 11.30 -3.29 7.57
CA PRO A 21 12.47 -4.06 7.99
C PRO A 21 13.78 -3.65 7.30
N TRP A 22 13.67 -2.99 6.14
CA TRP A 22 14.79 -2.52 5.30
C TRP A 22 14.91 -1.01 5.24
N GLU A 23 14.39 -0.30 6.22
CA GLU A 23 14.37 1.17 6.22
C GLU A 23 15.72 1.77 5.82
N GLY A 24 15.68 2.66 4.83
CA GLY A 24 16.88 3.35 4.31
C GLY A 24 17.80 2.51 3.40
N GLN A 25 17.51 1.23 3.14
CA GLN A 25 18.40 0.36 2.37
C GLN A 25 18.14 0.35 0.87
N TYR A 26 16.93 0.69 0.42
CA TYR A 26 16.52 0.57 -0.98
C TYR A 26 15.96 1.89 -1.53
N PRO A 27 16.79 2.85 -1.91
CA PRO A 27 16.36 4.15 -2.44
C PRO A 27 15.46 4.03 -3.67
N GLU A 28 15.74 3.07 -4.56
CA GLU A 28 14.98 2.88 -5.80
C GLU A 28 13.54 2.39 -5.54
N ASP A 29 13.30 1.61 -4.48
CA ASP A 29 11.95 1.27 -4.05
C ASP A 29 11.19 2.51 -3.57
N ARG A 30 11.85 3.38 -2.81
CA ARG A 30 11.28 4.64 -2.39
C ARG A 30 10.95 5.56 -3.57
N GLU A 31 11.86 5.69 -4.53
CA GLU A 31 11.62 6.46 -5.76
C GLU A 31 10.43 5.91 -6.54
N PHE A 32 10.31 4.59 -6.63
CA PHE A 32 9.18 3.94 -7.28
C PHE A 32 7.86 4.26 -6.56
N TYR A 33 7.85 4.17 -5.22
CA TYR A 33 6.70 4.55 -4.40
C TYR A 33 6.32 6.01 -4.60
N GLU A 34 7.27 6.92 -4.50
CA GLU A 34 7.06 8.36 -4.66
C GLU A 34 6.47 8.69 -6.04
N GLY A 35 7.03 8.12 -7.10
CA GLY A 35 6.55 8.33 -8.47
C GLY A 35 5.14 7.79 -8.70
N GLN A 36 4.77 6.63 -8.12
CA GLN A 36 3.43 6.08 -8.25
C GLN A 36 2.38 6.86 -7.45
N THR A 37 2.78 7.50 -6.36
CA THR A 37 1.87 8.19 -5.43
C THR A 37 1.83 9.71 -5.61
N GLU A 38 2.63 10.28 -6.46
CA GLU A 38 2.79 11.73 -6.62
C GLU A 38 1.46 12.48 -6.86
N LEU A 39 0.63 11.96 -7.76
CA LEU A 39 -0.67 12.54 -8.11
C LEU A 39 -1.85 11.64 -7.67
N ALA A 40 -1.63 10.80 -6.66
CA ALA A 40 -2.63 9.85 -6.19
C ALA A 40 -3.16 10.21 -4.81
N LEU A 41 -4.41 9.83 -4.56
CA LEU A 41 -4.95 9.76 -3.21
C LEU A 41 -4.40 8.50 -2.52
N ARG A 42 -3.74 8.66 -1.39
CA ARG A 42 -3.28 7.53 -0.56
C ARG A 42 -4.36 7.12 0.43
N ILE A 43 -4.57 5.83 0.57
CA ILE A 43 -5.57 5.25 1.48
C ILE A 43 -4.88 4.20 2.34
N GLY A 44 -4.90 4.39 3.65
CA GLY A 44 -4.24 3.43 4.53
C GLY A 44 -4.42 3.71 6.00
N THR A 45 -3.85 2.84 6.82
CA THR A 45 -3.83 2.99 8.28
C THR A 45 -2.85 4.10 8.71
N ARG A 46 -3.00 4.57 9.94
CA ARG A 46 -2.16 5.67 10.49
C ARG A 46 -0.66 5.42 10.31
N GLY A 47 -0.17 4.24 10.65
CA GLY A 47 1.25 3.89 10.51
C GLY A 47 1.72 3.93 9.05
N ALA A 48 0.94 3.39 8.13
CA ALA A 48 1.26 3.36 6.71
C ALA A 48 1.27 4.77 6.08
N ILE A 49 0.34 5.64 6.46
CA ILE A 49 0.24 7.01 5.93
C ILE A 49 1.37 7.90 6.49
N ALA A 50 1.67 7.79 7.78
CA ALA A 50 2.68 8.61 8.43
C ALA A 50 4.11 8.29 7.98
N HIS A 51 4.35 7.06 7.51
CA HIS A 51 5.69 6.58 7.17
C HIS A 51 6.26 7.22 5.90
N PHE A 52 5.41 7.55 4.93
CA PHE A 52 5.82 8.09 3.64
C PHE A 52 5.12 9.42 3.32
N SER A 53 5.92 10.44 2.98
CA SER A 53 5.44 11.71 2.42
C SER A 53 4.25 12.32 3.19
N PRO A 54 4.47 12.85 4.40
CA PRO A 54 3.41 13.26 5.32
C PRO A 54 2.47 14.35 4.78
N ASN A 55 2.91 15.14 3.80
CA ASN A 55 2.15 16.29 3.29
C ASN A 55 1.32 15.99 2.03
N ARG A 56 1.08 14.72 1.71
CA ARG A 56 0.29 14.34 0.53
C ARG A 56 -1.15 13.97 0.91
N PRO A 57 -2.13 14.24 0.03
CA PRO A 57 -3.53 13.90 0.29
C PRO A 57 -3.72 12.43 0.67
N CYS A 58 -4.49 12.19 1.72
CA CYS A 58 -4.77 10.85 2.18
C CYS A 58 -6.17 10.69 2.78
N CYS A 59 -6.67 9.45 2.73
CA CYS A 59 -7.79 8.98 3.53
C CYS A 59 -7.27 7.99 4.58
N LEU A 60 -7.66 8.20 5.82
CA LEU A 60 -7.26 7.35 6.93
C LEU A 60 -8.27 6.24 7.17
N ILE A 61 -7.79 5.01 7.26
CA ILE A 61 -8.57 3.85 7.69
C ILE A 61 -8.26 3.61 9.18
N SER A 62 -9.24 3.85 10.04
CA SER A 62 -9.04 3.75 11.49
C SER A 62 -10.36 3.52 12.22
N ALA A 63 -10.30 2.78 13.33
CA ALA A 63 -11.42 2.72 14.28
C ALA A 63 -11.51 3.97 15.17
N ASN A 64 -10.45 4.79 15.22
CA ASN A 64 -10.41 6.06 15.93
C ASN A 64 -10.79 7.20 14.98
N VAL A 65 -11.82 7.96 15.34
CA VAL A 65 -12.41 9.02 14.51
C VAL A 65 -11.62 10.34 14.47
N GLN A 66 -10.51 10.47 15.18
CA GLN A 66 -9.68 11.68 15.11
C GLN A 66 -8.97 11.76 13.76
N LYS A 67 -9.37 12.75 12.98
CA LYS A 67 -8.79 13.01 11.67
C LYS A 67 -7.46 13.78 11.81
N PRO A 68 -6.34 13.24 11.30
CA PRO A 68 -5.11 14.00 11.17
C PRO A 68 -5.28 15.20 10.24
N LYS A 69 -4.48 16.26 10.45
CA LYS A 69 -4.58 17.52 9.70
C LYS A 69 -4.53 17.35 8.18
N ASP A 70 -3.69 16.42 7.72
CA ASP A 70 -3.42 16.21 6.29
C ASP A 70 -4.34 15.14 5.65
N CYS A 71 -5.23 14.51 6.43
CA CYS A 71 -6.19 13.55 5.88
C CYS A 71 -7.48 14.25 5.43
N ILE A 72 -7.97 13.90 4.24
CA ILE A 72 -9.22 14.41 3.70
C ILE A 72 -10.40 13.81 4.47
N TYR A 73 -10.41 12.47 4.61
CA TYR A 73 -11.45 11.71 5.32
C TYR A 73 -10.85 10.65 6.23
N VAL A 74 -11.65 10.26 7.25
CA VAL A 74 -11.39 9.09 8.10
C VAL A 74 -12.55 8.12 7.97
N TYR A 75 -12.24 6.87 7.65
CA TYR A 75 -13.21 5.79 7.52
C TYR A 75 -13.04 4.78 8.64
N ASN A 76 -14.14 4.51 9.35
CA ASN A 76 -14.18 3.45 10.36
C ASN A 76 -14.53 2.10 9.72
N TRP A 77 -13.51 1.35 9.36
CA TRP A 77 -13.65 0.05 8.69
C TRP A 77 -14.23 -1.08 9.56
N LYS A 78 -14.47 -0.83 10.85
CA LYS A 78 -15.26 -1.73 11.71
C LYS A 78 -16.77 -1.51 11.55
N LYS A 79 -17.16 -0.35 11.02
CA LYS A 79 -18.56 0.03 10.83
C LYS A 79 -18.98 0.04 9.37
N LEU A 80 -18.03 0.20 8.44
CA LEU A 80 -18.26 0.29 7.00
C LEU A 80 -17.58 -0.86 6.30
N SER A 81 -18.22 -1.42 5.28
CA SER A 81 -17.59 -2.39 4.39
C SER A 81 -16.58 -1.73 3.44
N VAL A 82 -15.72 -2.54 2.82
CA VAL A 82 -14.76 -2.04 1.80
C VAL A 82 -15.52 -1.37 0.65
N GLU A 83 -16.61 -1.98 0.19
CA GLU A 83 -17.46 -1.46 -0.89
C GLU A 83 -18.04 -0.09 -0.54
N GLN A 84 -18.55 0.07 0.69
CA GLN A 84 -19.09 1.33 1.16
C GLN A 84 -18.01 2.42 1.22
N ILE A 85 -16.83 2.10 1.71
CA ILE A 85 -15.70 3.03 1.77
C ILE A 85 -15.26 3.43 0.35
N PHE A 86 -15.11 2.47 -0.56
CA PHE A 86 -14.70 2.76 -1.94
C PHE A 86 -15.74 3.58 -2.70
N ALA A 87 -17.03 3.27 -2.53
CA ALA A 87 -18.11 4.03 -3.13
C ALA A 87 -18.13 5.49 -2.64
N ASP A 88 -17.97 5.71 -1.34
CA ASP A 88 -17.92 7.06 -0.76
C ASP A 88 -16.68 7.85 -1.22
N ILE A 89 -15.51 7.21 -1.33
CA ILE A 89 -14.31 7.84 -1.89
C ILE A 89 -14.52 8.21 -3.36
N GLU A 90 -15.13 7.33 -4.15
CA GLU A 90 -15.36 7.56 -5.58
C GLU A 90 -16.31 8.73 -5.81
N GLU A 91 -17.33 8.87 -4.97
CA GLU A 91 -18.30 9.97 -5.05
C GLU A 91 -17.73 11.33 -4.60
N ARG A 92 -16.89 11.33 -3.56
CA ARG A 92 -16.45 12.57 -2.89
C ARG A 92 -15.09 13.10 -3.29
N VAL A 93 -14.26 12.29 -3.91
CA VAL A 93 -12.84 12.63 -4.09
C VAL A 93 -12.41 12.49 -5.55
N GLU A 94 -12.08 13.62 -6.16
CA GLU A 94 -11.66 13.71 -7.56
C GLU A 94 -10.16 13.38 -7.73
N PHE A 95 -9.79 12.11 -7.58
CA PHE A 95 -8.46 11.61 -7.93
C PHE A 95 -8.60 10.47 -8.95
N GLN A 96 -7.92 10.57 -10.07
CA GLN A 96 -7.93 9.50 -11.08
C GLN A 96 -7.34 8.20 -10.53
N LYS A 97 -6.33 8.30 -9.67
CA LYS A 97 -5.64 7.18 -9.06
C LYS A 97 -5.77 7.23 -7.54
N LYS A 98 -6.21 6.14 -6.96
CA LYS A 98 -6.40 5.94 -5.53
C LYS A 98 -5.58 4.73 -5.12
N ILE A 99 -4.62 4.89 -4.19
CA ILE A 99 -3.65 3.85 -3.86
C ILE A 99 -3.76 3.43 -2.40
N ILE A 100 -4.02 2.14 -2.19
CA ILE A 100 -3.93 1.47 -0.90
C ILE A 100 -2.44 1.33 -0.55
N VAL A 101 -2.04 1.93 0.57
CA VAL A 101 -0.63 1.97 1.00
C VAL A 101 -0.38 1.20 2.31
N GLY A 102 -1.34 0.46 2.80
CA GLY A 102 -1.24 -0.39 4.00
C GLY A 102 -2.28 -0.05 5.05
N GLY A 103 -2.38 -0.66 6.28
CA GLY A 103 -1.53 -1.78 6.73
C GLY A 103 -1.97 -3.17 6.27
N VAL A 104 -1.36 -4.19 6.88
CA VAL A 104 -1.51 -5.59 6.47
C VAL A 104 -2.96 -6.05 6.35
N LYS A 105 -3.75 -5.85 7.39
CA LYS A 105 -5.19 -6.24 7.38
C LYS A 105 -5.98 -5.50 6.30
N TRP A 106 -5.63 -4.25 6.03
CA TRP A 106 -6.28 -3.44 5.00
C TRP A 106 -5.88 -3.91 3.59
N TYR A 107 -4.62 -4.29 3.37
CA TYR A 107 -4.20 -4.93 2.14
C TYR A 107 -5.00 -6.21 1.85
N HIS A 108 -5.13 -7.09 2.84
CA HIS A 108 -5.89 -8.33 2.67
C HIS A 108 -7.39 -8.06 2.41
N ALA A 109 -8.00 -7.16 3.16
CA ALA A 109 -9.42 -6.83 3.01
C ALA A 109 -9.77 -6.22 1.65
N THR A 110 -8.83 -5.46 1.05
CA THR A 110 -9.06 -4.76 -0.23
C THR A 110 -8.54 -5.51 -1.45
N ALA A 111 -7.88 -6.65 -1.27
CA ALA A 111 -7.19 -7.36 -2.34
C ALA A 111 -8.08 -7.69 -3.56
N SER A 112 -9.34 -8.07 -3.34
CA SER A 112 -10.29 -8.39 -4.41
C SER A 112 -10.99 -7.17 -5.02
N PHE A 113 -10.82 -5.99 -4.43
CA PHE A 113 -11.51 -4.76 -4.82
C PHE A 113 -10.65 -3.79 -5.64
N VAL A 114 -9.34 -3.98 -5.63
CA VAL A 114 -8.43 -3.12 -6.39
C VAL A 114 -8.27 -3.62 -7.82
N ASP A 115 -8.08 -2.70 -8.76
CA ASP A 115 -7.89 -3.01 -10.18
C ASP A 115 -6.47 -3.50 -10.46
N ARG A 116 -5.48 -2.96 -9.72
CA ARG A 116 -4.06 -3.20 -9.98
C ARG A 116 -3.25 -3.24 -8.70
N ILE A 117 -2.22 -4.08 -8.69
CA ILE A 117 -1.25 -4.17 -7.60
C ILE A 117 0.15 -3.88 -8.12
N TYR A 118 0.82 -2.94 -7.49
CA TYR A 118 2.25 -2.67 -7.63
C TYR A 118 2.99 -3.34 -6.48
N LEU A 119 3.78 -4.34 -6.78
CA LEU A 119 4.50 -5.13 -5.80
C LEU A 119 6.00 -5.03 -6.02
N THR A 120 6.73 -4.53 -5.03
CA THR A 120 8.18 -4.67 -4.97
C THR A 120 8.53 -5.92 -4.18
N ARG A 121 9.14 -6.90 -4.85
CA ARG A 121 9.72 -8.08 -4.19
C ARG A 121 11.18 -7.81 -3.86
N ILE A 122 11.53 -8.08 -2.62
CA ILE A 122 12.91 -8.02 -2.15
C ILE A 122 13.39 -9.47 -1.95
N ALA A 123 14.37 -9.91 -2.74
CA ALA A 123 14.89 -11.28 -2.71
C ALA A 123 15.79 -11.52 -1.49
N LYS A 124 15.27 -11.21 -0.30
CA LYS A 124 15.94 -11.32 0.97
C LYS A 124 14.93 -11.61 2.08
N ASN A 125 15.36 -12.34 3.09
CA ASN A 125 14.60 -12.55 4.33
C ASN A 125 14.93 -11.43 5.32
N PHE A 126 13.92 -10.99 6.06
CA PHE A 126 14.04 -9.97 7.10
C PHE A 126 13.42 -10.46 8.41
N ASP A 127 13.98 -10.02 9.53
CA ASP A 127 13.25 -10.06 10.80
C ASP A 127 12.01 -9.19 10.68
N SER A 128 10.87 -9.68 11.13
CA SER A 128 9.61 -8.96 11.01
C SER A 128 8.61 -9.37 12.07
N ASP A 129 7.79 -8.43 12.50
CA ASP A 129 6.61 -8.66 13.34
C ASP A 129 5.29 -8.53 12.55
N ARG A 130 5.36 -8.12 11.28
CA ARG A 130 4.22 -8.04 10.35
C ARG A 130 4.57 -8.65 9.00
N LYS A 131 3.67 -9.50 8.53
CA LYS A 131 3.78 -10.18 7.23
C LYS A 131 2.48 -10.06 6.44
N VAL A 132 2.61 -9.92 5.14
CA VAL A 132 1.49 -10.06 4.21
C VAL A 132 1.42 -11.48 3.68
N ASP A 133 0.21 -11.96 3.45
CA ASP A 133 -0.02 -13.20 2.71
C ASP A 133 -0.22 -12.89 1.23
N LEU A 134 0.82 -13.12 0.44
CA LEU A 134 0.77 -12.87 -1.00
C LEU A 134 -0.22 -13.77 -1.74
N SER A 135 -0.55 -14.95 -1.20
CA SER A 135 -1.57 -15.82 -1.78
C SER A 135 -2.96 -15.20 -1.73
N ILE A 136 -3.25 -14.38 -0.71
CA ILE A 136 -4.49 -13.60 -0.60
C ILE A 136 -4.43 -12.39 -1.54
N ILE A 137 -3.34 -11.64 -1.48
CA ILE A 137 -3.20 -10.38 -2.23
C ILE A 137 -3.21 -10.61 -3.74
N LEU A 138 -2.57 -11.67 -4.21
CA LEU A 138 -2.43 -11.99 -5.63
C LEU A 138 -3.45 -13.03 -6.12
N ALA A 139 -4.45 -13.40 -5.31
CA ALA A 139 -5.48 -14.38 -5.68
C ALA A 139 -6.20 -13.96 -6.97
N ASN A 140 -6.28 -14.88 -7.93
CA ASN A 140 -6.94 -14.67 -9.23
C ASN A 140 -6.35 -13.54 -10.09
N ARG A 141 -5.10 -13.16 -9.85
CA ARG A 141 -4.43 -12.09 -10.58
C ARG A 141 -3.37 -12.62 -11.53
N LYS A 142 -3.16 -11.88 -12.62
CA LYS A 142 -2.13 -12.15 -13.60
C LYS A 142 -1.03 -11.11 -13.49
N LYS A 143 0.22 -11.56 -13.46
CA LYS A 143 1.37 -10.67 -13.57
C LYS A 143 1.46 -10.13 -15.00
N ILE A 144 1.35 -8.81 -15.16
CA ILE A 144 1.38 -8.15 -16.46
C ILE A 144 2.73 -7.52 -16.78
N SER A 145 3.55 -7.21 -15.77
CA SER A 145 4.92 -6.76 -15.96
C SER A 145 5.83 -7.16 -14.80
N SER A 146 7.12 -7.28 -15.11
CA SER A 146 8.18 -7.51 -14.12
C SER A 146 9.47 -6.88 -14.63
N ARG A 147 10.16 -6.13 -13.78
CA ARG A 147 11.48 -5.58 -14.09
C ARG A 147 12.37 -5.58 -12.84
N SER A 148 13.65 -5.84 -13.04
CA SER A 148 14.65 -5.66 -11.98
C SER A 148 14.94 -4.17 -11.75
N ALA A 149 15.32 -3.81 -10.54
CA ALA A 149 15.84 -2.50 -10.24
C ALA A 149 17.18 -2.26 -10.96
N ARG A 150 17.54 -1.00 -11.20
CA ARG A 150 18.78 -0.62 -11.88
C ARG A 150 20.00 -0.78 -10.98
N SER A 151 19.84 -0.39 -9.71
CA SER A 151 20.93 -0.31 -8.74
C SER A 151 21.05 -1.54 -7.84
N ASN A 152 20.05 -2.41 -7.79
CA ASN A 152 20.02 -3.54 -6.88
C ASN A 152 19.25 -4.72 -7.45
N THR A 153 19.94 -5.83 -7.70
CA THR A 153 19.35 -7.07 -8.25
C THR A 153 18.43 -7.81 -7.27
N GLU A 154 18.45 -7.45 -5.99
CA GLU A 154 17.51 -8.00 -5.02
C GLU A 154 16.09 -7.46 -5.18
N LEU A 155 15.93 -6.30 -5.86
CA LEU A 155 14.63 -5.68 -6.08
C LEU A 155 14.03 -6.08 -7.43
N ILE A 156 12.79 -6.53 -7.40
CA ILE A 156 11.98 -6.80 -8.57
C ILE A 156 10.65 -6.04 -8.43
N PHE A 157 10.37 -5.17 -9.39
CA PHE A 157 9.10 -4.45 -9.47
C PHE A 157 8.13 -5.21 -10.36
N GLU A 158 7.00 -5.58 -9.81
CA GLU A 158 5.94 -6.33 -10.49
C GLU A 158 4.64 -5.52 -10.55
N THR A 159 3.90 -5.70 -11.63
CA THR A 159 2.53 -5.19 -11.76
C THR A 159 1.58 -6.36 -12.02
N TRP A 160 0.48 -6.40 -11.28
CA TRP A 160 -0.52 -7.46 -11.33
C TRP A 160 -1.93 -6.87 -11.55
N GLU A 161 -2.72 -7.54 -12.39
CA GLU A 161 -4.15 -7.26 -12.66
C GLU A 161 -5.03 -8.50 -12.54
#